data_0e568fd3a4262f280569ccba453373cc
#
_entry.id   0e568fd3a4262f280569ccba453373cc
#
_cell.length_a   1.000
_cell.length_b   1.000
_cell.length_c   1.000
_cell.angle_alpha   90.00
_cell.angle_beta   90.00
_cell.angle_gamma   90.00
#
_symmetry.space_group_name_H-M   'P 1'
#
loop_
_entity.id
_entity.type
_entity.pdbx_description
1 polymer ?
#
loop_
_entity_poly.entity_id
_entity_poly.type
_entity_poly.pdbx_seq_one_letter_code
_entity_poly.pdbx_strand_id
1 'polypeptide(L)'
;MNARRRFLGGSALAAAAAVSRSALAALPEAPSAPPAAGTAPPLLPPGGRPYRPVVTLNGWTLPWRMRNGWKEFHLVAEAVQRELAPGMTAQLWGYNGSSPGPTIEVVEGDRVRIFVTNRLPEHTALHWHGQRLPNGMDGVGGLTQPQIPPGKTFVYEFELKHSGTFMYHPHSDEMVQMAMGMMGLWITHPREPRATPGYTEVDRDFCFLLNAFDIEPGSAVPRVMTMLDFNLWCWNSRVFPGIDALPVRLGDRVRLRVGNLTMTNHPVHMHGHEFVVAGTDGGWTNPASRWPEVTADIGVGQMRALEFMATEPGDWALHCHKSHHTMNAMGHGLPTMIGVDQRDLVRKVQKLVPDYMVMGDRGMADMGEMEMPLPDNTLPMMTGQGPMGPLEMGGMFTVIKVREGLGRDDYRDPGWYAHPAGTVAYEWQGETLNPQRAPASNSDGAEVQQHVGAPWRATRPRRGHEH
;
A
#
# COMPACT_ATOMS: atom_id res chain seq x y z
N MET A 1 41.52 5.16 47.76
CA MET A 1 40.43 5.15 48.73
C MET A 1 39.14 5.39 47.93
N ASN A 2 38.56 4.44 47.35
CA ASN A 2 37.79 3.27 47.66
C ASN A 2 36.34 3.51 48.02
N ALA A 3 35.50 2.93 47.17
CA ALA A 3 34.16 2.38 47.41
C ALA A 3 33.00 3.41 47.46
N ARG A 4 32.21 3.33 46.42
CA ARG A 4 30.75 3.11 46.40
C ARG A 4 30.14 3.52 45.06
N ARG A 5 30.04 2.58 44.15
CA ARG A 5 29.03 2.59 43.07
C ARG A 5 28.69 1.14 42.72
N ARG A 6 27.76 0.59 43.44
CA ARG A 6 27.00 -0.57 43.05
C ARG A 6 25.57 -0.39 43.57
N PHE A 7 24.63 -0.86 42.79
CA PHE A 7 23.17 -0.87 42.98
C PHE A 7 22.43 0.39 42.51
N LEU A 8 21.96 0.31 41.28
CA LEU A 8 20.64 0.71 40.83
C LEU A 8 20.52 0.31 39.32
N GLY A 9 20.30 -0.94 39.04
CA GLY A 9 20.17 -1.45 37.65
C GLY A 9 19.42 -2.76 37.55
N GLY A 10 18.41 -2.98 38.41
CA GLY A 10 17.72 -4.26 38.39
C GLY A 10 16.20 -4.26 38.58
N SER A 11 15.58 -3.11 38.74
CA SER A 11 14.17 -3.08 39.11
C SER A 11 13.20 -2.46 38.10
N ALA A 12 13.67 -1.87 37.03
CA ALA A 12 12.81 -1.21 36.05
C ALA A 12 12.28 -2.13 34.92
N LEU A 13 12.99 -3.23 34.59
CA LEU A 13 12.54 -4.15 33.52
C LEU A 13 11.42 -5.11 33.95
N ALA A 14 11.31 -5.41 35.25
CA ALA A 14 10.27 -6.34 35.72
C ALA A 14 8.88 -5.70 35.83
N ALA A 15 8.79 -4.37 35.97
CA ALA A 15 7.52 -3.65 36.05
C ALA A 15 6.86 -3.45 34.68
N ALA A 16 7.65 -3.24 33.63
CA ALA A 16 7.13 -3.07 32.26
C ALA A 16 6.52 -4.35 31.68
N ALA A 17 7.12 -5.51 32.01
CA ALA A 17 6.60 -6.82 31.55
C ALA A 17 5.30 -7.24 32.23
N ALA A 18 5.03 -6.74 33.46
CA ALA A 18 3.79 -7.06 34.19
C ALA A 18 2.59 -6.24 33.72
N VAL A 19 2.79 -5.01 33.25
CA VAL A 19 1.70 -4.15 32.75
C VAL A 19 1.23 -4.61 31.38
N SER A 20 2.13 -5.12 30.53
CA SER A 20 1.73 -5.60 29.19
C SER A 20 0.92 -6.91 29.23
N ARG A 21 1.12 -7.78 30.23
CA ARG A 21 0.35 -9.02 30.36
C ARG A 21 -1.07 -8.84 30.88
N SER A 22 -1.33 -7.78 31.65
CA SER A 22 -2.66 -7.53 32.19
C SER A 22 -3.60 -6.83 31.19
N ALA A 23 -3.07 -6.09 30.23
CA ALA A 23 -3.87 -5.45 29.19
C ALA A 23 -4.34 -6.42 28.09
N LEU A 24 -3.60 -7.53 27.87
CA LEU A 24 -3.97 -8.54 26.87
C LEU A 24 -5.10 -9.48 27.34
N ALA A 25 -5.41 -9.54 28.63
CA ALA A 25 -6.38 -10.50 29.17
C ALA A 25 -7.85 -9.99 29.15
N ALA A 26 -8.12 -8.80 28.65
CA ALA A 26 -9.45 -8.18 28.71
C ALA A 26 -9.98 -7.67 27.36
N LEU A 27 -9.53 -8.22 26.23
CA LEU A 27 -10.21 -7.96 24.97
C LEU A 27 -11.51 -8.79 24.95
N PRO A 28 -12.68 -8.18 24.80
CA PRO A 28 -13.91 -8.94 24.61
C PRO A 28 -13.75 -9.78 23.34
N GLU A 29 -14.23 -11.02 23.37
CA GLU A 29 -14.35 -11.85 22.16
C GLU A 29 -14.93 -10.98 21.05
N ALA A 30 -14.15 -10.84 19.95
CA ALA A 30 -14.61 -10.12 18.78
C ALA A 30 -15.94 -10.74 18.34
N PRO A 31 -17.00 -9.94 18.11
CA PRO A 31 -18.22 -10.49 17.56
C PRO A 31 -17.84 -11.22 16.27
N SER A 32 -18.34 -12.46 16.12
CA SER A 32 -18.13 -13.27 14.93
C SER A 32 -18.28 -12.41 13.70
N ALA A 33 -17.26 -12.43 12.80
CA ALA A 33 -17.29 -11.68 11.56
C ALA A 33 -18.66 -11.85 10.91
N PRO A 34 -19.33 -10.77 10.51
CA PRO A 34 -20.53 -10.91 9.71
C PRO A 34 -20.16 -11.80 8.50
N PRO A 35 -21.07 -12.69 8.07
CA PRO A 35 -20.83 -13.52 6.91
C PRO A 35 -20.34 -12.62 5.79
N ALA A 36 -19.35 -13.07 5.03
CA ALA A 36 -18.79 -12.32 3.92
C ALA A 36 -19.95 -11.73 3.14
N ALA A 37 -20.22 -10.47 3.37
CA ALA A 37 -21.36 -9.78 2.80
C ALA A 37 -21.09 -9.80 1.31
N GLY A 38 -21.81 -10.65 0.59
CA GLY A 38 -22.02 -10.44 -0.82
C GLY A 38 -22.34 -8.95 -0.90
N THR A 39 -21.51 -8.19 -1.62
CA THR A 39 -21.52 -6.73 -1.69
C THR A 39 -22.94 -6.24 -1.90
N ALA A 40 -23.66 -5.94 -0.81
CA ALA A 40 -24.89 -5.20 -0.92
C ALA A 40 -24.52 -3.89 -1.61
N PRO A 41 -25.12 -3.54 -2.75
CA PRO A 41 -24.80 -2.30 -3.41
C PRO A 41 -24.98 -1.16 -2.41
N PRO A 42 -24.05 -0.21 -2.32
CA PRO A 42 -24.19 0.91 -1.40
C PRO A 42 -25.54 1.58 -1.65
N LEU A 43 -26.14 2.09 -0.59
CA LEU A 43 -27.41 2.82 -0.67
C LEU A 43 -27.25 3.93 -1.70
N LEU A 44 -27.93 3.77 -2.83
CA LEU A 44 -27.90 4.78 -3.89
C LEU A 44 -28.80 5.93 -3.49
N PRO A 45 -28.41 7.19 -3.76
CA PRO A 45 -29.34 8.31 -3.64
C PRO A 45 -30.54 8.09 -4.59
N PRO A 46 -31.71 8.63 -4.27
CA PRO A 46 -32.80 8.66 -5.24
C PRO A 46 -32.32 9.29 -6.55
N GLY A 47 -32.39 8.55 -7.65
CA GLY A 47 -31.88 9.01 -8.95
C GLY A 47 -30.50 8.52 -9.34
N GLY A 48 -29.87 7.64 -8.55
CA GLY A 48 -28.57 7.06 -8.85
C GLY A 48 -27.37 7.90 -8.40
N ARG A 49 -26.15 7.41 -8.65
CA ARG A 49 -24.92 8.14 -8.33
C ARG A 49 -24.60 9.13 -9.44
N PRO A 50 -24.31 10.42 -9.12
CA PRO A 50 -23.95 11.42 -10.11
C PRO A 50 -22.49 11.26 -10.61
N TYR A 51 -21.82 10.18 -10.23
CA TYR A 51 -20.41 9.91 -10.53
C TYR A 51 -20.18 8.42 -10.76
N ARG A 52 -19.07 8.07 -11.42
CA ARG A 52 -18.59 6.69 -11.48
C ARG A 52 -17.98 6.31 -10.13
N PRO A 53 -18.44 5.21 -9.49
CA PRO A 53 -17.90 4.79 -8.21
C PRO A 53 -16.43 4.41 -8.30
N VAL A 54 -15.68 4.69 -7.23
CA VAL A 54 -14.32 4.16 -7.05
C VAL A 54 -14.40 2.71 -6.58
N VAL A 55 -13.49 1.88 -7.06
CA VAL A 55 -13.34 0.50 -6.62
C VAL A 55 -12.22 0.41 -5.58
N THR A 56 -12.59 0.20 -4.33
CA THR A 56 -11.63 -0.10 -3.27
C THR A 56 -11.42 -1.61 -3.25
N LEU A 57 -10.29 -2.06 -3.81
CA LEU A 57 -9.96 -3.48 -3.83
C LEU A 57 -9.84 -4.01 -2.40
N ASN A 58 -10.46 -5.17 -2.14
CA ASN A 58 -10.51 -5.80 -0.82
C ASN A 58 -11.12 -4.90 0.29
N GLY A 59 -11.87 -3.89 -0.09
CA GLY A 59 -12.54 -2.92 0.77
C GLY A 59 -13.99 -2.69 0.35
N TRP A 60 -14.60 -1.65 0.89
CA TRP A 60 -15.99 -1.30 0.63
C TRP A 60 -16.24 0.19 0.83
N THR A 61 -17.37 0.71 0.31
CA THR A 61 -17.76 2.11 0.43
C THR A 61 -18.81 2.28 1.52
N LEU A 62 -18.61 3.26 2.42
CA LEU A 62 -19.52 3.55 3.53
C LEU A 62 -20.88 4.04 2.99
N PRO A 63 -21.98 3.38 3.33
CA PRO A 63 -23.32 3.85 2.97
C PRO A 63 -23.68 5.12 3.75
N TRP A 64 -24.54 5.94 3.17
CA TRP A 64 -25.04 7.16 3.78
C TRP A 64 -26.55 7.31 3.56
N ARG A 65 -27.16 8.17 4.35
CA ARG A 65 -28.56 8.57 4.15
C ARG A 65 -28.67 10.09 4.06
N MET A 66 -29.64 10.56 3.29
CA MET A 66 -29.94 11.99 3.23
C MET A 66 -30.93 12.34 4.35
N ARG A 67 -30.61 13.33 5.18
CA ARG A 67 -31.51 13.88 6.20
C ARG A 67 -31.34 15.39 6.31
N ASN A 68 -32.41 16.13 6.06
CA ASN A 68 -32.44 17.60 6.15
C ASN A 68 -31.28 18.28 5.37
N GLY A 69 -30.96 17.79 4.17
CA GLY A 69 -29.91 18.33 3.32
C GLY A 69 -28.47 17.91 3.71
N TRP A 70 -28.33 17.00 4.68
CA TRP A 70 -27.04 16.43 5.08
C TRP A 70 -26.92 14.98 4.61
N LYS A 71 -25.76 14.62 4.07
CA LYS A 71 -25.36 13.21 3.92
C LYS A 71 -24.83 12.72 5.23
N GLU A 72 -25.57 11.85 5.89
CA GLU A 72 -25.21 11.29 7.19
C GLU A 72 -24.47 9.98 7.04
N PHE A 73 -23.29 9.92 7.65
CA PHE A 73 -22.44 8.74 7.76
C PHE A 73 -22.26 8.34 9.22
N HIS A 74 -21.95 7.07 9.47
CA HIS A 74 -21.62 6.62 10.82
C HIS A 74 -20.37 5.74 10.78
N LEU A 75 -19.29 6.22 11.35
CA LEU A 75 -18.06 5.47 11.60
C LEU A 75 -18.04 4.98 13.05
N VAL A 76 -17.67 3.73 13.21
CA VAL A 76 -17.50 3.10 14.52
C VAL A 76 -16.04 2.64 14.63
N ALA A 77 -15.27 3.28 15.50
CA ALA A 77 -13.91 2.87 15.83
C ALA A 77 -13.97 1.67 16.77
N GLU A 78 -13.42 0.53 16.38
CA GLU A 78 -13.55 -0.73 17.12
C GLU A 78 -12.42 -1.72 16.79
N ALA A 79 -12.27 -2.76 17.63
CA ALA A 79 -11.40 -3.88 17.33
C ALA A 79 -11.97 -4.67 16.15
N VAL A 80 -11.09 -5.08 15.24
CA VAL A 80 -11.43 -5.81 14.02
C VAL A 80 -10.44 -6.95 13.75
N GLN A 81 -10.90 -7.98 13.06
CA GLN A 81 -10.03 -9.02 12.52
C GLN A 81 -9.88 -8.82 11.01
N ARG A 82 -8.65 -8.86 10.52
CA ARG A 82 -8.36 -8.71 9.09
C ARG A 82 -7.53 -9.89 8.59
N GLU A 83 -8.01 -10.55 7.56
CA GLU A 83 -7.18 -11.46 6.78
C GLU A 83 -6.23 -10.62 5.90
N LEU A 84 -4.93 -10.77 6.10
CA LEU A 84 -3.90 -10.07 5.32
C LEU A 84 -3.61 -10.79 4.00
N ALA A 85 -3.64 -12.12 4.03
CA ALA A 85 -3.61 -13.03 2.89
C ALA A 85 -4.18 -14.39 3.33
N PRO A 86 -4.50 -15.31 2.40
CA PRO A 86 -4.93 -16.65 2.76
C PRO A 86 -3.97 -17.33 3.74
N GLY A 87 -4.48 -17.75 4.89
CA GLY A 87 -3.70 -18.39 5.95
C GLY A 87 -3.07 -17.44 6.98
N MET A 88 -3.22 -16.13 6.83
CA MET A 88 -2.75 -15.16 7.83
C MET A 88 -3.82 -14.12 8.18
N THR A 89 -4.13 -13.99 9.45
CA THR A 89 -5.06 -12.98 9.98
C THR A 89 -4.38 -12.12 11.03
N ALA A 90 -4.84 -10.87 11.16
CA ALA A 90 -4.37 -9.92 12.16
C ALA A 90 -5.53 -9.40 13.02
N GLN A 91 -5.27 -9.22 14.31
CA GLN A 91 -6.15 -8.54 15.25
C GLN A 91 -5.77 -7.06 15.24
N LEU A 92 -6.61 -6.24 14.66
CA LEU A 92 -6.38 -4.83 14.40
C LEU A 92 -7.41 -3.96 15.10
N TRP A 93 -7.24 -2.66 15.01
CA TRP A 93 -8.29 -1.68 15.21
C TRP A 93 -8.64 -1.06 13.86
N GLY A 94 -9.90 -0.71 13.69
CA GLY A 94 -10.37 -0.16 12.42
C GLY A 94 -11.71 0.56 12.57
N TYR A 95 -12.38 0.69 11.45
CA TYR A 95 -13.70 1.34 11.41
C TYR A 95 -14.72 0.41 10.75
N ASN A 96 -15.88 0.27 11.39
CA ASN A 96 -17.02 -0.50 10.87
C ASN A 96 -16.63 -1.93 10.45
N GLY A 97 -15.89 -2.63 11.31
CA GLY A 97 -15.51 -4.02 11.12
C GLY A 97 -14.37 -4.25 10.12
N SER A 98 -13.66 -3.20 9.66
CA SER A 98 -12.57 -3.35 8.68
C SER A 98 -11.37 -2.45 8.96
N SER A 99 -10.19 -2.90 8.49
CA SER A 99 -8.96 -2.11 8.31
C SER A 99 -8.43 -2.37 6.90
N PRO A 100 -8.20 -1.32 6.06
CA PRO A 100 -8.66 0.03 6.28
C PRO A 100 -10.17 0.09 6.50
N GLY A 101 -10.63 1.15 7.15
CA GLY A 101 -12.05 1.48 7.26
C GLY A 101 -12.68 1.71 5.88
N PRO A 102 -14.02 1.80 5.81
CA PRO A 102 -14.73 1.97 4.55
C PRO A 102 -14.34 3.27 3.84
N THR A 103 -14.26 3.23 2.51
CA THR A 103 -14.08 4.44 1.71
C THR A 103 -15.30 5.35 1.83
N ILE A 104 -15.09 6.61 2.17
CA ILE A 104 -16.12 7.66 2.11
C ILE A 104 -16.13 8.25 0.71
N GLU A 105 -17.28 8.24 0.05
CA GLU A 105 -17.41 8.68 -1.33
C GLU A 105 -18.52 9.73 -1.45
N VAL A 106 -18.17 10.94 -1.83
CA VAL A 106 -19.02 12.15 -1.80
C VAL A 106 -18.76 13.04 -3.00
N VAL A 107 -19.54 14.11 -3.13
CA VAL A 107 -19.42 15.09 -4.21
C VAL A 107 -19.10 16.47 -3.64
N GLU A 108 -18.29 17.24 -4.33
CA GLU A 108 -17.98 18.64 -4.00
C GLU A 108 -19.27 19.45 -3.78
N GLY A 109 -19.30 20.25 -2.71
CA GLY A 109 -20.47 21.00 -2.28
C GLY A 109 -21.52 20.18 -1.50
N ASP A 110 -21.28 18.87 -1.27
CA ASP A 110 -22.12 18.12 -0.33
C ASP A 110 -21.93 18.64 1.09
N ARG A 111 -23.02 18.64 1.86
CA ARG A 111 -22.99 18.85 3.30
C ARG A 111 -22.97 17.48 3.97
N VAL A 112 -21.91 17.20 4.70
CA VAL A 112 -21.71 15.90 5.37
C VAL A 112 -21.88 16.05 6.87
N ARG A 113 -22.56 15.07 7.47
CA ARG A 113 -22.67 14.89 8.91
C ARG A 113 -22.15 13.50 9.23
N ILE A 114 -21.04 13.41 9.96
CA ILE A 114 -20.37 12.16 10.24
C ILE A 114 -20.41 11.92 11.75
N PHE A 115 -21.12 10.88 12.15
CA PHE A 115 -21.07 10.38 13.51
C PHE A 115 -19.85 9.47 13.65
N VAL A 116 -19.06 9.67 14.70
CA VAL A 116 -17.93 8.82 15.06
C VAL A 116 -18.13 8.29 16.45
N THR A 117 -18.40 6.99 16.55
CA THR A 117 -18.60 6.27 17.82
C THR A 117 -17.31 5.56 18.19
N ASN A 118 -16.84 5.81 19.40
CA ASN A 118 -15.64 5.14 19.93
C ASN A 118 -16.05 3.90 20.74
N ARG A 119 -15.69 2.71 20.26
CA ARG A 119 -15.78 1.42 20.95
C ARG A 119 -14.43 0.85 21.35
N LEU A 120 -13.36 1.64 21.21
CA LEU A 120 -12.03 1.25 21.66
C LEU A 120 -11.94 1.32 23.18
N PRO A 121 -10.95 0.65 23.81
CA PRO A 121 -10.71 0.73 25.25
C PRO A 121 -10.11 2.07 25.70
N GLU A 122 -9.68 2.90 24.76
CA GLU A 122 -9.07 4.21 25.00
C GLU A 122 -9.79 5.32 24.25
N HIS A 123 -9.44 6.58 24.53
CA HIS A 123 -9.96 7.71 23.78
C HIS A 123 -9.40 7.76 22.36
N THR A 124 -10.13 8.40 21.44
CA THR A 124 -9.73 8.62 20.07
C THR A 124 -10.11 10.03 19.59
N ALA A 125 -9.66 10.42 18.43
CA ALA A 125 -10.12 11.56 17.66
C ALA A 125 -9.94 11.23 16.17
N LEU A 126 -10.69 11.85 15.27
CA LEU A 126 -10.64 11.52 13.86
C LEU A 126 -10.39 12.75 13.02
N HIS A 127 -9.24 12.76 12.32
CA HIS A 127 -8.82 13.81 11.41
C HIS A 127 -9.21 13.50 9.96
N TRP A 128 -9.66 14.52 9.24
CA TRP A 128 -10.07 14.49 7.83
C TRP A 128 -8.95 15.03 6.97
N HIS A 129 -7.96 14.21 6.72
CA HIS A 129 -6.71 14.59 6.09
C HIS A 129 -6.90 15.15 4.68
N GLY A 130 -6.46 16.40 4.48
CA GLY A 130 -6.54 17.12 3.20
C GLY A 130 -7.85 17.88 2.96
N GLN A 131 -8.87 17.74 3.82
CA GLN A 131 -10.12 18.45 3.68
C GLN A 131 -10.00 19.93 4.12
N ARG A 132 -10.59 20.82 3.34
CA ARG A 132 -10.77 22.25 3.72
C ARG A 132 -12.09 22.43 4.44
N LEU A 133 -12.05 22.55 5.77
CA LEU A 133 -13.18 22.54 6.68
C LEU A 133 -13.03 23.56 7.81
N PRO A 134 -14.07 23.85 8.59
CA PRO A 134 -13.95 24.70 9.78
C PRO A 134 -13.00 24.06 10.82
N ASN A 135 -12.12 24.86 11.40
CA ASN A 135 -11.08 24.40 12.34
C ASN A 135 -11.62 23.50 13.47
N GLY A 136 -12.75 23.82 14.07
CA GLY A 136 -13.37 22.99 15.11
C GLY A 136 -13.89 21.62 14.65
N MET A 137 -13.83 21.34 13.33
CA MET A 137 -14.20 20.04 12.72
C MET A 137 -12.99 19.26 12.22
N ASP A 138 -11.77 19.77 12.44
CA ASP A 138 -10.53 19.20 11.92
C ASP A 138 -10.12 17.87 12.57
N GLY A 139 -10.60 17.62 13.79
CA GLY A 139 -10.47 16.32 14.44
C GLY A 139 -9.18 16.10 15.23
N VAL A 140 -8.40 17.16 15.50
CA VAL A 140 -7.19 17.04 16.32
C VAL A 140 -7.53 17.07 17.80
N GLY A 141 -7.42 15.91 18.46
CA GLY A 141 -7.71 15.79 19.87
C GLY A 141 -6.86 16.67 20.78
N GLY A 142 -7.49 17.45 21.63
CA GLY A 142 -6.81 18.40 22.53
C GLY A 142 -6.48 19.75 21.92
N LEU A 143 -6.56 19.88 20.58
CA LEU A 143 -6.31 21.16 19.89
C LEU A 143 -7.61 21.76 19.33
N THR A 144 -8.26 21.03 18.41
CA THR A 144 -9.47 21.53 17.72
C THR A 144 -10.75 20.98 18.32
N GLN A 145 -10.65 19.92 19.11
CA GLN A 145 -11.76 19.27 19.81
C GLN A 145 -11.30 18.53 21.07
N PRO A 146 -12.21 18.22 22.02
CA PRO A 146 -11.93 17.24 23.05
C PRO A 146 -11.73 15.84 22.46
N GLN A 147 -11.00 14.97 23.15
CA GLN A 147 -10.91 13.54 22.81
C GLN A 147 -12.30 12.87 22.90
N ILE A 148 -12.54 11.87 22.07
CA ILE A 148 -13.75 11.05 22.10
C ILE A 148 -13.56 9.91 23.10
N PRO A 149 -14.16 9.94 24.30
CA PRO A 149 -13.98 8.86 25.28
C PRO A 149 -14.60 7.54 24.81
N PRO A 150 -14.19 6.40 25.37
CA PRO A 150 -14.83 5.12 25.16
C PRO A 150 -16.35 5.18 25.35
N GLY A 151 -17.11 4.57 24.45
CA GLY A 151 -18.57 4.53 24.44
C GLY A 151 -19.28 5.84 24.05
N LYS A 152 -18.54 6.88 23.64
CA LYS A 152 -19.13 8.16 23.22
C LYS A 152 -19.15 8.30 21.70
N THR A 153 -20.09 9.14 21.23
CA THR A 153 -20.23 9.49 19.82
C THR A 153 -20.08 10.99 19.67
N PHE A 154 -19.17 11.40 18.77
CA PHE A 154 -19.02 12.80 18.35
C PHE A 154 -19.60 12.96 16.94
N VAL A 155 -19.91 14.21 16.58
CA VAL A 155 -20.43 14.54 15.25
C VAL A 155 -19.58 15.61 14.60
N TYR A 156 -19.30 15.42 13.31
CA TYR A 156 -18.59 16.37 12.47
C TYR A 156 -19.52 16.83 11.36
N GLU A 157 -19.65 18.13 11.19
CA GLU A 157 -20.56 18.75 10.23
C GLU A 157 -19.84 19.80 9.40
N PHE A 158 -19.70 19.56 8.11
CA PHE A 158 -19.07 20.54 7.20
C PHE A 158 -19.54 20.35 5.76
N GLU A 159 -19.24 21.35 4.94
CA GLU A 159 -19.46 21.37 3.50
C GLU A 159 -18.14 21.12 2.77
N LEU A 160 -18.17 20.27 1.72
CA LEU A 160 -17.01 19.91 0.93
C LEU A 160 -16.65 21.01 -0.05
N LYS A 161 -15.41 21.48 0.00
CA LYS A 161 -14.94 22.66 -0.73
C LYS A 161 -14.20 22.36 -2.02
N HIS A 162 -13.74 21.12 -2.22
CA HIS A 162 -12.94 20.74 -3.39
C HIS A 162 -12.98 19.25 -3.61
N SER A 163 -12.76 18.83 -4.86
CA SER A 163 -12.67 17.44 -5.27
C SER A 163 -11.23 16.94 -5.23
N GLY A 164 -11.06 15.63 -5.01
CA GLY A 164 -9.76 15.00 -4.93
C GLY A 164 -9.78 13.64 -4.24
N THR A 165 -8.60 13.16 -3.90
CA THR A 165 -8.36 11.96 -3.10
C THR A 165 -7.81 12.37 -1.75
N PHE A 166 -8.43 11.89 -0.68
CA PHE A 166 -8.13 12.24 0.70
C PHE A 166 -8.14 11.00 1.58
N MET A 167 -7.80 11.15 2.84
CA MET A 167 -7.77 10.08 3.83
C MET A 167 -8.45 10.52 5.12
N TYR A 168 -8.75 9.57 5.99
CA TYR A 168 -9.10 9.85 7.39
C TYR A 168 -8.34 8.89 8.29
N HIS A 169 -7.89 9.39 9.42
CA HIS A 169 -7.12 8.62 10.39
C HIS A 169 -7.26 9.21 11.80
N PRO A 170 -6.96 8.46 12.87
CA PRO A 170 -6.98 9.01 14.22
C PRO A 170 -5.95 10.13 14.37
N HIS A 171 -6.26 11.11 15.22
CA HIS A 171 -5.33 12.13 15.67
C HIS A 171 -5.30 12.18 17.21
N SER A 172 -5.14 11.00 17.79
CA SER A 172 -5.06 10.71 19.22
C SER A 172 -4.31 9.40 19.38
N ASP A 173 -3.26 9.37 20.18
CA ASP A 173 -2.36 8.22 20.30
C ASP A 173 -2.02 7.58 18.93
N GLU A 174 -1.60 8.42 18.01
CA GLU A 174 -1.38 8.04 16.62
C GLU A 174 -0.43 6.85 16.47
N MET A 175 0.61 6.79 17.31
CA MET A 175 1.59 5.72 17.28
C MET A 175 0.92 4.34 17.47
N VAL A 176 -0.02 4.23 18.40
CA VAL A 176 -0.75 2.98 18.65
C VAL A 176 -1.86 2.78 17.63
N GLN A 177 -2.73 3.79 17.46
CA GLN A 177 -3.93 3.64 16.67
C GLN A 177 -3.64 3.44 15.18
N MET A 178 -2.63 4.13 14.63
CA MET A 178 -2.18 3.92 13.25
C MET A 178 -1.49 2.56 13.08
N ALA A 179 -0.61 2.17 14.01
CA ALA A 179 0.06 0.87 13.98
C ALA A 179 -0.94 -0.31 14.12
N MET A 180 -2.08 -0.08 14.76
CA MET A 180 -3.18 -1.03 14.85
C MET A 180 -4.07 -1.05 13.61
N GLY A 181 -3.85 -0.15 12.62
CA GLY A 181 -4.53 -0.18 11.32
C GLY A 181 -5.71 0.78 11.16
N MET A 182 -5.87 1.75 12.06
CA MET A 182 -6.97 2.74 12.00
C MET A 182 -6.71 3.79 10.93
N MET A 183 -7.33 3.65 9.78
CA MET A 183 -7.22 4.57 8.64
C MET A 183 -8.31 4.27 7.61
N GLY A 184 -8.57 5.20 6.71
CA GLY A 184 -9.47 4.98 5.58
C GLY A 184 -9.33 6.02 4.48
N LEU A 185 -9.90 5.72 3.32
CA LEU A 185 -9.89 6.59 2.15
C LEU A 185 -11.12 7.50 2.13
N TRP A 186 -10.91 8.68 1.57
CA TRP A 186 -11.97 9.65 1.31
C TRP A 186 -11.85 10.17 -0.11
N ILE A 187 -12.92 10.03 -0.90
CA ILE A 187 -12.98 10.48 -2.28
C ILE A 187 -14.06 11.55 -2.41
N THR A 188 -13.66 12.73 -2.84
CA THR A 188 -14.60 13.78 -3.22
C THR A 188 -14.61 13.90 -4.74
N HIS A 189 -15.72 13.54 -5.37
CA HIS A 189 -15.92 13.69 -6.80
C HIS A 189 -16.20 15.16 -7.14
N PRO A 190 -15.76 15.66 -8.30
CA PRO A 190 -16.13 16.98 -8.74
C PRO A 190 -17.63 17.06 -9.02
N ARG A 191 -18.25 18.18 -8.65
CA ARG A 191 -19.67 18.42 -8.95
C ARG A 191 -19.91 18.58 -10.45
N GLU A 192 -18.99 19.26 -11.12
CA GLU A 192 -19.02 19.51 -12.55
C GLU A 192 -17.73 19.00 -13.20
N PRO A 193 -17.66 17.70 -13.51
CA PRO A 193 -16.43 17.05 -14.00
C PRO A 193 -15.77 17.79 -15.18
N ARG A 194 -16.59 18.24 -16.16
CA ARG A 194 -16.10 18.90 -17.36
C ARG A 194 -15.60 20.33 -17.12
N ALA A 195 -16.09 20.97 -16.05
CA ALA A 195 -15.69 22.33 -15.68
C ALA A 195 -14.56 22.34 -14.63
N THR A 196 -14.23 21.21 -14.04
CA THR A 196 -13.18 21.09 -13.02
C THR A 196 -11.80 21.06 -13.66
N PRO A 197 -10.96 22.08 -13.43
CA PRO A 197 -9.63 22.14 -14.03
C PRO A 197 -8.79 20.94 -13.63
N GLY A 198 -8.15 20.30 -14.61
CA GLY A 198 -7.28 19.16 -14.39
C GLY A 198 -7.99 17.82 -14.14
N TYR A 199 -9.30 17.80 -13.95
CA TYR A 199 -10.02 16.53 -13.83
C TYR A 199 -10.22 15.88 -15.20
N THR A 200 -10.09 14.56 -15.23
CA THR A 200 -10.36 13.72 -16.42
C THR A 200 -11.38 12.65 -16.04
N GLU A 201 -12.40 12.45 -16.85
CA GLU A 201 -13.28 11.28 -16.69
C GLU A 201 -12.50 10.00 -17.07
N VAL A 202 -12.66 8.96 -16.28
CA VAL A 202 -11.98 7.68 -16.49
C VAL A 202 -12.97 6.52 -16.60
N ASP A 203 -12.56 5.44 -17.25
CA ASP A 203 -13.39 4.24 -17.39
C ASP A 203 -13.33 3.35 -16.15
N ARG A 204 -12.19 3.32 -15.47
CA ARG A 204 -11.98 2.60 -14.21
C ARG A 204 -11.22 3.46 -13.22
N ASP A 205 -11.66 3.45 -11.97
CA ASP A 205 -11.08 4.24 -10.88
C ASP A 205 -10.88 3.31 -9.67
N PHE A 206 -9.63 2.98 -9.39
CA PHE A 206 -9.26 2.11 -8.26
C PHE A 206 -8.59 2.92 -7.17
N CYS A 207 -8.71 2.48 -5.91
CA CYS A 207 -8.00 3.12 -4.83
C CYS A 207 -7.32 2.14 -3.88
N PHE A 208 -6.16 2.57 -3.42
CA PHE A 208 -5.32 1.89 -2.45
C PHE A 208 -4.92 2.81 -1.32
N LEU A 209 -4.93 2.30 -0.11
CA LEU A 209 -4.32 2.90 1.04
C LEU A 209 -3.12 2.04 1.46
N LEU A 210 -1.94 2.65 1.47
CA LEU A 210 -0.71 1.99 1.87
C LEU A 210 -0.62 2.03 3.40
N ASN A 211 -0.41 0.88 3.99
CA ASN A 211 -0.19 0.73 5.42
C ASN A 211 0.83 -0.38 5.71
N ALA A 212 1.34 -0.43 6.93
CA ALA A 212 2.37 -1.38 7.31
C ALA A 212 2.11 -1.92 8.70
N PHE A 213 2.47 -3.18 8.91
CA PHE A 213 2.42 -3.83 10.22
C PHE A 213 3.76 -4.47 10.55
N ASP A 214 4.03 -4.56 11.83
CA ASP A 214 5.08 -5.39 12.37
C ASP A 214 4.42 -6.48 13.21
N ILE A 215 4.28 -7.68 12.63
CA ILE A 215 3.64 -8.83 13.28
C ILE A 215 4.66 -9.96 13.34
N GLU A 216 5.01 -10.39 14.54
CA GLU A 216 5.94 -11.48 14.72
C GLU A 216 5.35 -12.79 14.18
N PRO A 217 6.14 -13.63 13.48
CA PRO A 217 5.69 -14.91 12.98
C PRO A 217 5.01 -15.76 14.08
N GLY A 218 3.84 -16.29 13.78
CA GLY A 218 2.99 -17.00 14.74
C GLY A 218 2.10 -16.10 15.62
N SER A 219 2.25 -14.77 15.57
CA SER A 219 1.37 -13.81 16.24
C SER A 219 0.27 -13.33 15.30
N ALA A 220 -0.80 -12.77 15.90
CA ALA A 220 -1.85 -12.07 15.17
C ALA A 220 -1.92 -10.57 15.52
N VAL A 221 -1.07 -10.10 16.43
CA VAL A 221 -1.16 -8.73 16.99
C VAL A 221 0.06 -7.92 16.56
N PRO A 222 -0.13 -6.72 15.98
CA PRO A 222 0.97 -5.84 15.63
C PRO A 222 1.76 -5.36 16.86
N ARG A 223 3.06 -5.19 16.68
CA ARG A 223 3.93 -4.51 17.63
C ARG A 223 3.87 -3.01 17.38
N VAL A 224 3.17 -2.29 18.24
CA VAL A 224 2.87 -0.86 18.05
C VAL A 224 4.06 0.07 18.27
N MET A 225 5.14 -0.41 18.89
CA MET A 225 6.35 0.40 19.15
C MET A 225 7.33 0.42 17.98
N THR A 226 7.06 -0.29 16.89
CA THR A 226 7.92 -0.33 15.71
C THR A 226 7.81 0.97 14.95
N MET A 227 8.95 1.57 14.60
CA MET A 227 9.02 2.86 13.91
C MET A 227 9.47 2.72 12.45
N LEU A 228 10.38 1.80 12.14
CA LEU A 228 10.98 1.64 10.81
C LEU A 228 10.98 0.19 10.30
N ASP A 229 11.22 -0.78 11.17
CA ASP A 229 11.43 -2.18 10.80
C ASP A 229 10.11 -2.97 10.71
N PHE A 230 9.19 -2.47 9.90
CA PHE A 230 7.97 -3.20 9.57
C PHE A 230 8.29 -4.43 8.71
N ASN A 231 7.56 -5.52 8.93
CA ASN A 231 7.76 -6.76 8.18
C ASN A 231 6.60 -7.11 7.23
N LEU A 232 5.49 -6.39 7.29
CA LEU A 232 4.33 -6.56 6.41
C LEU A 232 3.94 -5.20 5.80
N TRP A 233 4.20 -5.07 4.51
CA TRP A 233 3.90 -3.88 3.73
C TRP A 233 2.65 -4.14 2.90
N CYS A 234 1.60 -3.36 3.15
CA CYS A 234 0.26 -3.70 2.71
C CYS A 234 -0.34 -2.67 1.74
N TRP A 235 -1.21 -3.15 0.86
CA TRP A 235 -2.18 -2.35 0.13
C TRP A 235 -3.59 -2.73 0.61
N ASN A 236 -4.33 -1.74 1.13
CA ASN A 236 -5.65 -1.94 1.75
C ASN A 236 -5.64 -3.03 2.86
N SER A 237 -4.61 -3.01 3.71
CA SER A 237 -4.35 -4.02 4.76
C SER A 237 -4.34 -5.45 4.22
N ARG A 238 -3.76 -5.63 3.04
CA ARG A 238 -3.48 -6.94 2.47
C ARG A 238 -2.07 -6.98 1.90
N VAL A 239 -1.51 -8.17 1.86
CA VAL A 239 -0.25 -8.49 1.18
C VAL A 239 -0.51 -9.53 0.09
N PHE A 240 0.29 -9.51 -0.98
CA PHE A 240 0.16 -10.53 -2.00
C PHE A 240 0.43 -11.94 -1.43
N PRO A 241 -0.37 -12.96 -1.79
CA PRO A 241 -1.40 -13.02 -2.83
C PRO A 241 -2.82 -12.63 -2.37
N GLY A 242 -2.98 -12.02 -1.21
CA GLY A 242 -4.28 -11.60 -0.68
C GLY A 242 -4.82 -10.29 -1.29
N ILE A 243 -4.04 -9.60 -2.10
CA ILE A 243 -4.46 -8.39 -2.82
C ILE A 243 -5.11 -8.83 -4.14
N ASP A 244 -6.36 -8.40 -4.37
CA ASP A 244 -7.04 -8.69 -5.64
C ASP A 244 -6.33 -8.05 -6.82
N ALA A 245 -6.38 -8.72 -7.98
CA ALA A 245 -5.91 -8.15 -9.24
C ALA A 245 -6.81 -6.99 -9.69
N LEU A 246 -6.29 -6.13 -10.58
CA LEU A 246 -7.02 -5.03 -11.20
C LEU A 246 -7.47 -5.44 -12.62
N PRO A 247 -8.71 -5.90 -12.82
CA PRO A 247 -9.21 -6.19 -14.15
C PRO A 247 -9.45 -4.88 -14.92
N VAL A 248 -8.86 -4.79 -16.09
CA VAL A 248 -8.91 -3.58 -16.94
C VAL A 248 -9.24 -4.02 -18.37
N ARG A 249 -10.15 -3.31 -19.03
CA ARG A 249 -10.43 -3.53 -20.44
C ARG A 249 -9.40 -2.82 -21.31
N LEU A 250 -8.97 -3.47 -22.37
CA LEU A 250 -8.09 -2.85 -23.35
C LEU A 250 -8.75 -1.57 -23.92
N GLY A 251 -7.99 -0.47 -23.93
CA GLY A 251 -8.45 0.85 -24.33
C GLY A 251 -9.11 1.68 -23.22
N ASP A 252 -9.31 1.13 -22.01
CA ASP A 252 -9.82 1.93 -20.88
C ASP A 252 -8.81 2.98 -20.44
N ARG A 253 -9.30 4.16 -20.09
CA ARG A 253 -8.57 5.12 -19.25
C ARG A 253 -8.77 4.74 -17.80
N VAL A 254 -7.67 4.49 -17.12
CA VAL A 254 -7.66 3.99 -15.75
C VAL A 254 -7.06 5.03 -14.81
N ARG A 255 -7.63 5.16 -13.62
CA ARG A 255 -7.06 5.93 -12.52
C ARG A 255 -6.77 5.00 -11.34
N LEU A 256 -5.55 5.12 -10.81
CA LEU A 256 -5.15 4.52 -9.54
C LEU A 256 -4.98 5.65 -8.53
N ARG A 257 -5.78 5.63 -7.47
CA ARG A 257 -5.65 6.56 -6.33
C ARG A 257 -4.89 5.86 -5.24
N VAL A 258 -3.78 6.44 -4.83
CA VAL A 258 -2.91 5.84 -3.81
C VAL A 258 -2.66 6.84 -2.71
N GLY A 259 -3.01 6.48 -1.48
CA GLY A 259 -2.69 7.24 -0.26
C GLY A 259 -1.68 6.50 0.59
N ASN A 260 -0.75 7.22 1.23
CA ASN A 260 0.29 6.62 2.05
C ASN A 260 0.16 7.05 3.52
N LEU A 261 -0.21 6.12 4.37
CA LEU A 261 -0.25 6.27 5.83
C LEU A 261 0.72 5.28 6.53
N THR A 262 1.84 4.96 5.87
CA THR A 262 2.97 4.25 6.48
C THR A 262 3.99 5.24 7.05
N MET A 263 5.09 4.73 7.59
CA MET A 263 6.17 5.54 8.14
C MET A 263 7.33 5.77 7.15
N THR A 264 7.16 5.39 5.88
CA THR A 264 8.17 5.59 4.81
C THR A 264 7.50 5.91 3.48
N ASN A 265 8.27 6.39 2.52
CA ASN A 265 7.80 6.61 1.16
C ASN A 265 7.71 5.28 0.38
N HIS A 266 6.88 5.26 -0.64
CA HIS A 266 6.69 4.12 -1.52
C HIS A 266 6.75 4.54 -2.99
N PRO A 267 7.84 4.18 -3.71
CA PRO A 267 7.88 4.30 -5.16
C PRO A 267 6.97 3.24 -5.80
N VAL A 268 5.78 3.65 -6.24
CA VAL A 268 4.81 2.77 -6.89
C VAL A 268 5.14 2.67 -8.37
N HIS A 269 5.50 1.48 -8.82
CA HIS A 269 5.91 1.15 -10.18
C HIS A 269 4.88 0.30 -10.90
N MET A 270 4.65 0.63 -12.16
CA MET A 270 3.75 -0.08 -13.07
C MET A 270 4.51 -0.58 -14.28
N HIS A 271 4.33 -1.86 -14.60
CA HIS A 271 4.89 -2.48 -15.80
C HIS A 271 4.03 -2.23 -17.03
N GLY A 272 4.65 -2.22 -18.19
CA GLY A 272 4.01 -2.24 -19.51
C GLY A 272 3.31 -0.95 -19.95
N HIS A 273 3.14 0.01 -19.06
CA HIS A 273 2.45 1.26 -19.35
C HIS A 273 3.16 2.45 -18.65
N GLU A 274 3.09 3.62 -19.25
CA GLU A 274 3.37 4.87 -18.55
C GLU A 274 2.08 5.49 -18.03
N PHE A 275 2.19 6.28 -16.97
CA PHE A 275 1.10 7.05 -16.40
C PHE A 275 1.50 8.51 -16.19
N VAL A 276 0.53 9.36 -15.91
CA VAL A 276 0.75 10.74 -15.46
C VAL A 276 0.19 10.92 -14.05
N VAL A 277 0.82 11.77 -13.24
CA VAL A 277 0.27 12.19 -11.95
C VAL A 277 -0.81 13.24 -12.19
N ALA A 278 -2.06 12.79 -12.23
CA ALA A 278 -3.23 13.60 -12.52
C ALA A 278 -3.79 14.34 -11.30
N GLY A 279 -3.43 13.89 -10.08
CA GLY A 279 -3.84 14.52 -8.83
C GLY A 279 -2.84 14.27 -7.71
N THR A 280 -2.81 15.21 -6.76
CA THR A 280 -2.03 15.15 -5.52
C THR A 280 -2.97 15.26 -4.31
N ASP A 281 -2.42 15.29 -3.11
CA ASP A 281 -3.15 15.60 -1.87
C ASP A 281 -3.80 17.01 -1.88
N GLY A 282 -3.34 17.92 -2.73
CA GLY A 282 -3.90 19.25 -2.91
C GLY A 282 -5.03 19.35 -3.94
N GLY A 283 -5.31 18.28 -4.68
CA GLY A 283 -6.32 18.23 -5.75
C GLY A 283 -5.75 17.88 -7.13
N TRP A 284 -6.44 18.28 -8.19
CA TRP A 284 -6.08 17.94 -9.57
C TRP A 284 -4.93 18.78 -10.10
N THR A 285 -3.98 18.13 -10.78
CA THR A 285 -2.85 18.81 -11.43
C THR A 285 -3.27 19.40 -12.77
N ASN A 286 -2.67 20.53 -13.14
CA ASN A 286 -2.88 21.10 -14.46
C ASN A 286 -2.33 20.13 -15.54
N PRO A 287 -3.10 19.80 -16.60
CA PRO A 287 -2.63 18.92 -17.67
C PRO A 287 -1.30 19.35 -18.30
N ALA A 288 -1.05 20.65 -18.42
CA ALA A 288 0.21 21.17 -18.94
C ALA A 288 1.43 20.94 -18.03
N SER A 289 1.19 20.57 -16.77
CA SER A 289 2.25 20.26 -15.78
C SER A 289 2.47 18.75 -15.59
N ARG A 290 1.83 17.92 -16.40
CA ARG A 290 1.95 16.47 -16.32
C ARG A 290 3.04 15.98 -17.27
N TRP A 291 3.81 15.03 -16.82
CA TRP A 291 4.79 14.31 -17.63
C TRP A 291 4.62 12.80 -17.41
N PRO A 292 5.06 11.98 -18.38
CA PRO A 292 4.97 10.52 -18.24
C PRO A 292 5.94 10.00 -17.20
N GLU A 293 5.47 9.07 -16.38
CA GLU A 293 6.24 8.33 -15.39
C GLU A 293 5.87 6.84 -15.47
N VAL A 294 6.76 6.00 -14.97
CA VAL A 294 6.50 4.56 -14.73
C VAL A 294 6.65 4.20 -13.26
N THR A 295 7.16 5.15 -12.46
CA THR A 295 7.33 5.01 -11.01
C THR A 295 7.08 6.37 -10.35
N ALA A 296 6.07 6.43 -9.48
CA ALA A 296 5.76 7.64 -8.70
C ALA A 296 6.11 7.43 -7.24
N ASP A 297 6.93 8.31 -6.68
CA ASP A 297 7.23 8.30 -5.25
C ASP A 297 6.06 8.92 -4.46
N ILE A 298 5.52 8.17 -3.49
CA ILE A 298 4.41 8.60 -2.64
C ILE A 298 4.93 8.75 -1.22
N GLY A 299 5.15 10.00 -0.81
CA GLY A 299 5.64 10.32 0.52
C GLY A 299 4.61 10.03 1.61
N VAL A 300 5.09 9.97 2.86
CA VAL A 300 4.23 9.80 4.04
C VAL A 300 3.19 10.92 4.12
N GLY A 301 1.92 10.59 4.33
CA GLY A 301 0.81 11.54 4.36
C GLY A 301 0.37 12.05 2.99
N GLN A 302 0.98 11.60 1.89
CA GLN A 302 0.62 12.06 0.54
C GLN A 302 -0.37 11.15 -0.16
N MET A 303 -1.12 11.74 -1.09
CA MET A 303 -1.95 11.03 -2.07
C MET A 303 -1.49 11.35 -3.48
N ARG A 304 -1.62 10.38 -4.39
CA ARG A 304 -1.42 10.53 -5.82
C ARG A 304 -2.56 9.87 -6.59
N ALA A 305 -3.03 10.53 -7.62
CA ALA A 305 -3.91 9.95 -8.63
C ALA A 305 -3.08 9.73 -9.90
N LEU A 306 -2.84 8.48 -10.26
CA LEU A 306 -2.05 8.06 -11.41
C LEU A 306 -3.03 7.67 -12.53
N GLU A 307 -2.90 8.27 -13.71
CA GLU A 307 -3.78 7.98 -14.86
C GLU A 307 -2.98 7.42 -16.03
N PHE A 308 -3.46 6.33 -16.60
CA PHE A 308 -2.88 5.70 -17.77
C PHE A 308 -3.96 5.21 -18.76
N MET A 309 -3.53 4.93 -19.99
CA MET A 309 -4.32 4.22 -21.00
C MET A 309 -3.90 2.76 -21.05
N ALA A 310 -4.82 1.85 -20.95
CA ALA A 310 -4.55 0.42 -21.05
C ALA A 310 -4.40 0.03 -22.53
N THR A 311 -3.20 0.16 -23.08
CA THR A 311 -2.90 -0.04 -24.51
C THR A 311 -2.39 -1.43 -24.86
N GLU A 312 -1.85 -2.16 -23.86
CA GLU A 312 -1.23 -3.46 -24.08
C GLU A 312 -1.96 -4.55 -23.27
N PRO A 313 -2.48 -5.62 -23.95
CA PRO A 313 -3.11 -6.72 -23.26
C PRO A 313 -2.09 -7.57 -22.51
N GLY A 314 -2.48 -8.17 -21.39
CA GLY A 314 -1.58 -9.01 -20.59
C GLY A 314 -1.81 -8.89 -19.10
N ASP A 315 -0.90 -9.51 -18.35
CA ASP A 315 -0.81 -9.44 -16.90
C ASP A 315 0.42 -8.61 -16.52
N TRP A 316 0.20 -7.42 -15.99
CA TRP A 316 1.24 -6.43 -15.74
C TRP A 316 1.46 -6.24 -14.25
N ALA A 317 2.70 -6.36 -13.79
CA ALA A 317 3.04 -6.15 -12.40
C ALA A 317 2.78 -4.69 -11.98
N LEU A 318 2.21 -4.51 -10.79
CA LEU A 318 2.07 -3.23 -10.10
C LEU A 318 2.60 -3.42 -8.68
N HIS A 319 3.64 -2.70 -8.29
CA HIS A 319 4.30 -2.94 -7.01
C HIS A 319 5.06 -1.73 -6.47
N CYS A 320 5.39 -1.75 -5.18
CA CYS A 320 6.39 -0.85 -4.61
C CYS A 320 7.78 -1.25 -5.11
N HIS A 321 8.59 -0.29 -5.58
CA HIS A 321 9.93 -0.57 -6.11
C HIS A 321 11.02 -0.71 -5.03
N LYS A 322 10.68 -0.58 -3.76
CA LYS A 322 11.55 -1.01 -2.67
C LYS A 322 11.44 -2.53 -2.52
N SER A 323 12.48 -3.26 -2.85
CA SER A 323 12.48 -4.74 -2.90
C SER A 323 12.02 -5.39 -1.60
N HIS A 324 12.39 -4.84 -0.45
CA HIS A 324 11.95 -5.33 0.87
C HIS A 324 10.44 -5.20 1.09
N HIS A 325 9.77 -4.25 0.44
CA HIS A 325 8.35 -4.05 0.55
C HIS A 325 7.52 -5.04 -0.31
N THR A 326 8.17 -5.79 -1.19
CA THR A 326 7.57 -6.86 -1.99
C THR A 326 7.89 -8.25 -1.44
N MET A 327 8.20 -8.32 -0.16
CA MET A 327 8.46 -9.56 0.58
C MET A 327 7.62 -9.59 1.85
N ASN A 328 7.14 -10.77 2.25
CA ASN A 328 6.36 -10.93 3.47
C ASN A 328 7.27 -11.28 4.64
N ALA A 329 6.96 -10.74 5.82
CA ALA A 329 7.58 -11.12 7.10
C ALA A 329 9.11 -11.19 7.09
N MET A 330 9.77 -10.31 6.31
CA MET A 330 11.23 -10.24 6.29
C MET A 330 11.79 -9.89 7.67
N GLY A 331 12.52 -10.84 8.26
CA GLY A 331 13.48 -10.51 9.29
C GLY A 331 14.76 -9.99 8.64
N HIS A 332 15.19 -8.79 9.00
CA HIS A 332 16.41 -8.17 8.45
C HIS A 332 17.72 -8.84 8.91
N GLY A 333 17.66 -9.99 9.55
CA GLY A 333 18.80 -10.63 10.17
C GLY A 333 19.37 -11.87 9.46
N LEU A 334 18.83 -12.29 8.30
CA LEU A 334 19.36 -13.44 7.58
C LEU A 334 20.49 -12.99 6.65
N PRO A 335 21.76 -13.35 6.95
CA PRO A 335 22.86 -13.04 6.05
C PRO A 335 22.73 -13.84 4.75
N THR A 336 22.97 -13.16 3.63
CA THR A 336 23.15 -13.89 2.36
C THR A 336 24.44 -14.69 2.39
N MET A 337 24.39 -15.92 1.89
CA MET A 337 25.52 -16.82 1.75
C MET A 337 26.03 -16.91 0.31
N ILE A 338 25.50 -16.09 -0.60
CA ILE A 338 25.92 -16.06 -1.99
C ILE A 338 27.43 -15.74 -2.05
N GLY A 339 28.19 -16.57 -2.77
CA GLY A 339 29.64 -16.41 -2.93
C GLY A 339 30.48 -16.76 -1.70
N VAL A 340 29.87 -17.22 -0.60
CA VAL A 340 30.60 -17.69 0.58
C VAL A 340 30.79 -19.19 0.51
N ASP A 341 32.04 -19.67 0.56
CA ASP A 341 32.32 -21.10 0.57
C ASP A 341 31.91 -21.71 1.91
N GLN A 342 30.80 -22.44 1.94
CA GLN A 342 30.22 -23.07 3.12
C GLN A 342 30.50 -24.60 3.18
N ARG A 343 31.17 -25.17 2.19
CA ARG A 343 31.29 -26.63 2.01
C ARG A 343 31.82 -27.36 3.25
N ASP A 344 32.80 -26.80 3.93
CA ASP A 344 33.35 -27.42 5.14
C ASP A 344 32.44 -27.28 6.36
N LEU A 345 31.73 -26.14 6.48
CA LEU A 345 30.76 -25.92 7.55
C LEU A 345 29.57 -26.86 7.38
N VAL A 346 28.95 -26.86 6.16
CA VAL A 346 27.83 -27.73 5.81
C VAL A 346 28.15 -29.19 6.13
N ARG A 347 29.28 -29.68 5.67
CA ARG A 347 29.73 -31.08 5.89
C ARG A 347 29.89 -31.41 7.39
N LYS A 348 30.37 -30.48 8.20
CA LYS A 348 30.50 -30.67 9.66
C LYS A 348 29.14 -30.65 10.34
N VAL A 349 28.27 -29.72 9.97
CA VAL A 349 26.93 -29.58 10.59
C VAL A 349 26.03 -30.74 10.20
N GLN A 350 26.03 -31.19 8.94
CA GLN A 350 25.23 -32.34 8.48
C GLN A 350 25.56 -33.65 9.16
N LYS A 351 26.75 -33.79 9.73
CA LYS A 351 27.07 -34.95 10.59
C LYS A 351 26.27 -34.98 11.90
N LEU A 352 25.85 -33.81 12.37
CA LEU A 352 25.10 -33.65 13.62
C LEU A 352 23.60 -33.45 13.33
N VAL A 353 23.28 -32.81 12.23
CA VAL A 353 21.93 -32.52 11.76
C VAL A 353 21.88 -32.92 10.27
N PRO A 354 21.48 -34.15 9.95
CA PRO A 354 21.55 -34.68 8.57
C PRO A 354 20.81 -33.84 7.53
N ASP A 355 19.71 -33.23 7.91
CA ASP A 355 18.86 -32.42 7.03
C ASP A 355 19.23 -30.92 7.03
N TYR A 356 20.39 -30.55 7.58
CA TYR A 356 20.86 -29.18 7.57
C TYR A 356 21.11 -28.67 6.16
N MET A 357 20.49 -27.56 5.81
CA MET A 357 20.68 -26.83 4.56
C MET A 357 21.21 -25.43 4.83
N VAL A 358 22.11 -24.96 3.97
CA VAL A 358 22.56 -23.57 4.02
C VAL A 358 21.50 -22.69 3.39
N MET A 359 20.91 -21.83 4.19
CA MET A 359 19.95 -20.84 3.72
C MET A 359 20.68 -19.72 2.98
N GLY A 360 20.08 -19.26 1.87
CA GLY A 360 20.58 -18.11 1.11
C GLY A 360 21.82 -18.37 0.25
N ASP A 361 22.19 -19.63 -0.02
CA ASP A 361 23.30 -19.98 -0.92
C ASP A 361 23.00 -19.58 -2.37
N ARG A 362 21.77 -19.76 -2.82
CA ARG A 362 21.24 -19.24 -4.10
C ARG A 362 20.52 -17.89 -3.95
N GLY A 363 20.70 -17.21 -2.83
CA GLY A 363 19.96 -16.00 -2.48
C GLY A 363 18.58 -16.30 -1.92
N MET A 364 17.60 -15.47 -2.25
CA MET A 364 16.23 -15.59 -1.72
C MET A 364 15.39 -16.65 -2.46
N ALA A 365 15.82 -17.10 -3.64
CA ALA A 365 15.11 -18.11 -4.42
C ALA A 365 14.89 -19.42 -3.63
N ASP A 366 15.88 -19.84 -2.84
CA ASP A 366 15.76 -21.02 -1.99
C ASP A 366 14.55 -20.95 -1.03
N MET A 367 14.23 -19.75 -0.57
CA MET A 367 13.13 -19.55 0.38
C MET A 367 11.75 -19.50 -0.30
N GLY A 368 11.71 -19.18 -1.58
CA GLY A 368 10.47 -19.20 -2.38
C GLY A 368 10.07 -20.58 -2.90
N GLU A 369 11.06 -21.44 -3.10
CA GLU A 369 10.88 -22.80 -3.65
C GLU A 369 10.68 -23.89 -2.58
N MET A 370 11.09 -23.63 -1.33
CA MET A 370 11.04 -24.65 -0.27
C MET A 370 9.69 -24.66 0.47
N GLU A 371 9.06 -25.83 0.54
CA GLU A 371 7.99 -26.11 1.48
C GLU A 371 8.59 -26.25 2.90
N MET A 372 8.80 -25.14 3.57
CA MET A 372 9.22 -25.16 4.97
C MET A 372 7.99 -25.19 5.89
N PRO A 373 8.02 -25.95 6.99
CA PRO A 373 7.01 -25.83 8.03
C PRO A 373 7.10 -24.43 8.64
N LEU A 374 6.11 -23.60 8.35
CA LEU A 374 5.97 -22.26 8.93
C LEU A 374 5.17 -22.36 10.23
N PRO A 375 5.39 -21.47 11.20
CA PRO A 375 4.46 -21.30 12.31
C PRO A 375 3.04 -21.03 11.81
N ASP A 376 2.05 -21.41 12.60
CA ASP A 376 0.67 -21.03 12.32
C ASP A 376 0.54 -19.51 12.11
N ASN A 377 -0.42 -19.07 11.33
CA ASN A 377 -0.68 -17.66 11.05
C ASN A 377 0.55 -16.89 10.51
N THR A 378 1.32 -17.52 9.66
CA THR A 378 2.53 -16.95 9.05
C THR A 378 2.52 -17.18 7.55
N LEU A 379 3.03 -16.22 6.79
CA LEU A 379 3.19 -16.32 5.34
C LEU A 379 4.63 -16.65 4.96
N PRO A 380 4.83 -17.42 3.89
CA PRO A 380 6.13 -17.50 3.23
C PRO A 380 6.58 -16.10 2.78
N MET A 381 7.87 -15.89 2.71
CA MET A 381 8.44 -14.59 2.33
C MET A 381 8.03 -14.16 0.93
N MET A 382 8.00 -15.08 -0.01
CA MET A 382 7.56 -14.89 -1.39
C MET A 382 6.47 -15.91 -1.67
N THR A 383 5.32 -15.45 -2.15
CA THR A 383 4.15 -16.32 -2.26
C THR A 383 3.34 -15.99 -3.49
N GLY A 384 3.00 -16.98 -4.21
CA GLY A 384 2.05 -16.91 -5.31
C GLY A 384 2.46 -17.83 -6.44
N GLN A 385 1.47 -18.28 -7.20
CA GLN A 385 1.69 -19.06 -8.41
C GLN A 385 1.28 -18.19 -9.59
N GLY A 386 2.23 -17.97 -10.48
CA GLY A 386 2.02 -17.34 -11.76
C GLY A 386 1.81 -18.38 -12.86
N PRO A 387 1.49 -17.95 -14.09
CA PRO A 387 1.30 -18.85 -15.21
C PRO A 387 2.59 -19.54 -15.67
N MET A 388 3.75 -19.03 -15.27
CA MET A 388 5.07 -19.54 -15.67
C MET A 388 5.85 -20.15 -14.50
N GLY A 389 5.24 -20.27 -13.31
CA GLY A 389 5.86 -20.80 -12.11
C GLY A 389 5.67 -19.91 -10.89
N PRO A 390 6.42 -20.15 -9.79
CA PRO A 390 6.33 -19.34 -8.60
C PRO A 390 6.66 -17.87 -8.87
N LEU A 391 5.86 -16.97 -8.30
CA LEU A 391 6.15 -15.54 -8.30
C LEU A 391 6.98 -15.21 -7.06
N GLU A 392 8.20 -14.74 -7.27
CA GLU A 392 9.13 -14.35 -6.21
C GLU A 392 8.78 -12.95 -5.65
N MET A 393 7.49 -12.73 -5.37
CA MET A 393 6.97 -11.49 -4.83
C MET A 393 5.90 -11.74 -3.77
N GLY A 394 5.86 -10.87 -2.78
CA GLY A 394 4.87 -10.79 -1.71
C GLY A 394 4.57 -9.32 -1.39
N GLY A 395 4.09 -9.03 -0.20
CA GLY A 395 3.92 -7.66 0.28
C GLY A 395 3.10 -6.76 -0.66
N MET A 396 3.65 -5.60 -1.00
CA MET A 396 3.06 -4.59 -1.87
C MET A 396 3.20 -4.93 -3.36
N PHE A 397 2.59 -6.00 -3.78
CA PHE A 397 2.54 -6.47 -5.16
C PHE A 397 1.12 -6.85 -5.56
N THR A 398 0.72 -6.54 -6.79
CA THR A 398 -0.50 -7.06 -7.42
C THR A 398 -0.35 -7.03 -8.95
N VAL A 399 -1.41 -7.42 -9.67
CA VAL A 399 -1.40 -7.57 -11.14
C VAL A 399 -2.51 -6.74 -11.77
N ILE A 400 -2.16 -5.91 -12.74
CA ILE A 400 -3.12 -5.28 -13.64
C ILE A 400 -3.38 -6.25 -14.79
N LYS A 401 -4.62 -6.72 -14.92
CA LYS A 401 -5.03 -7.70 -15.92
C LYS A 401 -5.78 -7.02 -17.06
N VAL A 402 -5.08 -6.67 -18.13
CA VAL A 402 -5.66 -6.01 -19.31
C VAL A 402 -6.20 -7.04 -20.27
N ARG A 403 -7.50 -6.96 -20.61
CA ARG A 403 -8.22 -7.92 -21.48
C ARG A 403 -9.07 -7.21 -22.53
N GLU A 404 -9.08 -7.73 -23.75
CA GLU A 404 -9.92 -7.22 -24.87
C GLU A 404 -11.41 -7.44 -24.62
N GLY A 405 -11.77 -8.64 -24.18
CA GLY A 405 -13.17 -9.08 -24.04
C GLY A 405 -13.84 -8.72 -22.70
N LEU A 406 -13.22 -7.92 -21.85
CA LEU A 406 -13.76 -7.59 -20.53
C LEU A 406 -14.93 -6.60 -20.65
N GLY A 407 -16.04 -6.88 -19.97
CA GLY A 407 -17.18 -5.97 -19.89
C GLY A 407 -16.84 -4.67 -19.17
N ARG A 408 -17.52 -3.57 -19.52
CA ARG A 408 -17.27 -2.24 -18.96
C ARG A 408 -17.31 -2.19 -17.43
N ASP A 409 -18.25 -2.89 -16.83
CA ASP A 409 -18.48 -2.92 -15.37
C ASP A 409 -18.17 -4.29 -14.76
N ASP A 410 -17.39 -5.11 -15.48
CA ASP A 410 -16.90 -6.39 -14.96
C ASP A 410 -15.56 -6.20 -14.26
N TYR A 411 -15.55 -6.45 -12.95
CA TYR A 411 -14.39 -6.36 -12.06
C TYR A 411 -13.99 -7.73 -11.50
N ARG A 412 -14.52 -8.83 -12.06
CA ARG A 412 -14.11 -10.18 -11.67
C ARG A 412 -12.74 -10.49 -12.27
N ASP A 413 -11.94 -11.24 -11.54
CA ASP A 413 -10.63 -11.70 -12.03
C ASP A 413 -10.83 -12.53 -13.32
N PRO A 414 -10.26 -12.11 -14.46
CA PRO A 414 -10.37 -12.82 -15.72
C PRO A 414 -9.45 -14.04 -15.82
N GLY A 415 -8.71 -14.39 -14.76
CA GLY A 415 -7.67 -15.42 -14.80
C GLY A 415 -6.36 -14.92 -15.44
N TRP A 416 -5.39 -15.83 -15.59
CA TRP A 416 -4.10 -15.51 -16.20
C TRP A 416 -4.21 -15.33 -17.72
N TYR A 417 -3.38 -14.44 -18.26
CA TYR A 417 -3.32 -14.14 -19.69
C TYR A 417 -2.70 -15.30 -20.47
N ALA A 418 -3.39 -15.72 -21.53
CA ALA A 418 -2.87 -16.71 -22.47
C ALA A 418 -2.03 -15.98 -23.54
N HIS A 419 -0.72 -16.07 -23.42
CA HIS A 419 0.18 -15.43 -24.37
C HIS A 419 0.05 -16.03 -25.76
N PRO A 420 -0.02 -15.21 -26.82
CA PRO A 420 0.05 -15.71 -28.20
C PRO A 420 1.37 -16.48 -28.43
N ALA A 421 1.33 -17.47 -29.32
CA ALA A 421 2.52 -18.24 -29.64
C ALA A 421 3.66 -17.35 -30.16
N GLY A 422 4.86 -17.55 -29.61
CA GLY A 422 6.06 -16.79 -30.01
C GLY A 422 6.20 -15.40 -29.38
N THR A 423 5.34 -15.03 -28.40
CA THR A 423 5.42 -13.74 -27.71
C THR A 423 5.99 -13.85 -26.28
N VAL A 424 6.40 -15.04 -25.87
CA VAL A 424 7.07 -15.27 -24.58
C VAL A 424 8.58 -15.48 -24.84
N ALA A 425 9.41 -14.94 -23.97
CA ALA A 425 10.85 -15.20 -24.01
C ALA A 425 11.11 -16.71 -23.90
N TYR A 426 12.09 -17.20 -24.66
CA TYR A 426 12.38 -18.62 -24.74
C TYR A 426 13.88 -18.89 -24.70
N GLU A 427 14.27 -20.11 -24.43
CA GLU A 427 15.67 -20.54 -24.45
C GLU A 427 16.23 -20.46 -25.88
N TRP A 428 17.30 -19.68 -26.06
CA TRP A 428 17.96 -19.53 -27.34
C TRP A 428 18.95 -20.66 -27.59
N GLN A 429 18.82 -21.37 -28.72
CA GLN A 429 19.68 -22.48 -29.13
C GLN A 429 20.69 -22.14 -30.22
N GLY A 430 20.69 -20.89 -30.72
CA GLY A 430 21.53 -20.45 -31.79
C GLY A 430 22.90 -19.86 -31.31
N GLU A 431 23.68 -19.36 -32.27
CA GLU A 431 24.88 -18.60 -31.93
C GLU A 431 24.55 -17.26 -31.26
N THR A 432 25.37 -16.86 -30.30
CA THR A 432 25.25 -15.57 -29.62
C THR A 432 26.45 -14.69 -29.96
N LEU A 433 26.31 -13.39 -29.84
CA LEU A 433 27.44 -12.47 -29.88
C LEU A 433 28.34 -12.73 -28.68
N ASN A 434 29.67 -12.63 -28.90
CA ASN A 434 30.61 -12.70 -27.77
C ASN A 434 30.34 -11.57 -26.78
N PRO A 435 30.19 -11.89 -25.48
CA PRO A 435 29.90 -10.86 -24.50
C PRO A 435 31.06 -9.87 -24.38
N GLN A 436 30.75 -8.60 -24.56
CA GLN A 436 31.69 -7.53 -24.25
C GLN A 436 31.84 -7.45 -22.72
N ARG A 437 33.10 -7.45 -22.26
CA ARG A 437 33.39 -7.25 -20.84
C ARG A 437 33.80 -5.80 -20.59
N ALA A 438 33.48 -5.26 -19.45
CA ALA A 438 34.05 -4.00 -19.03
C ALA A 438 35.58 -4.11 -19.05
N PRO A 439 36.32 -3.12 -19.56
CA PRO A 439 37.78 -3.12 -19.48
C PRO A 439 38.18 -3.27 -18.02
N ALA A 440 39.21 -4.09 -17.74
CA ALA A 440 39.72 -4.21 -16.39
C ALA A 440 40.13 -2.80 -15.93
N SER A 441 39.56 -2.35 -14.79
CA SER A 441 40.00 -1.09 -14.18
C SER A 441 41.44 -1.27 -13.75
N ASN A 442 42.40 -0.63 -14.47
CA ASN A 442 43.73 -0.46 -13.93
C ASN A 442 43.59 0.40 -12.68
N SER A 443 44.08 -0.09 -11.55
CA SER A 443 44.04 0.56 -10.26
C SER A 443 44.81 1.90 -10.18
N ASP A 444 45.46 2.29 -11.24
CA ASP A 444 46.27 3.49 -11.36
C ASP A 444 45.63 4.49 -12.34
N GLY A 445 44.69 5.26 -11.82
CA GLY A 445 44.12 6.40 -12.51
C GLY A 445 43.04 6.06 -13.53
N ALA A 446 41.84 6.55 -13.29
CA ALA A 446 40.74 6.52 -14.25
C ALA A 446 41.10 7.34 -15.49
N GLU A 447 41.67 6.72 -16.50
CA GLU A 447 41.60 7.26 -17.86
C GLU A 447 40.14 7.13 -18.32
N VAL A 448 39.41 8.21 -18.19
CA VAL A 448 38.15 8.38 -18.91
C VAL A 448 38.54 8.33 -20.40
N GLN A 449 38.34 7.19 -21.07
CA GLN A 449 38.37 7.17 -22.51
C GLN A 449 37.28 8.13 -23.00
N GLN A 450 37.69 9.35 -23.31
CA GLN A 450 36.87 10.25 -24.08
C GLN A 450 36.57 9.53 -25.39
N HIS A 451 35.35 9.09 -25.59
CA HIS A 451 34.87 8.89 -26.94
C HIS A 451 34.98 10.23 -27.62
N VAL A 452 36.03 10.39 -28.41
CA VAL A 452 36.21 11.51 -29.33
C VAL A 452 35.22 11.28 -30.46
N GLY A 453 33.92 11.41 -30.17
CA GLY A 453 32.95 11.75 -31.17
C GLY A 453 33.35 13.13 -31.70
N ALA A 454 33.26 13.33 -33.01
CA ALA A 454 33.61 14.59 -33.64
C ALA A 454 33.11 15.79 -32.83
N PRO A 455 33.93 16.83 -32.64
CA PRO A 455 33.56 17.92 -31.73
C PRO A 455 32.26 18.55 -32.21
N TRP A 456 31.31 18.62 -31.30
CA TRP A 456 30.04 19.30 -31.51
C TRP A 456 30.30 20.76 -31.86
N ARG A 457 30.23 21.11 -33.14
CA ARG A 457 30.34 22.50 -33.57
C ARG A 457 29.00 23.19 -33.28
N ALA A 458 28.97 24.00 -32.23
CA ALA A 458 27.89 24.95 -32.05
C ALA A 458 27.83 25.86 -33.25
N THR A 459 26.81 25.71 -34.06
CA THR A 459 26.49 26.70 -35.12
C THR A 459 26.05 27.98 -34.41
N ARG A 460 26.90 29.00 -34.42
CA ARG A 460 26.47 30.33 -33.97
C ARG A 460 25.30 30.78 -34.86
N PRO A 461 24.19 31.31 -34.25
CA PRO A 461 23.14 31.90 -35.05
C PRO A 461 23.72 33.08 -35.81
N ARG A 462 23.51 33.09 -37.13
CA ARG A 462 23.82 34.23 -37.97
C ARG A 462 23.01 35.42 -37.48
N ARG A 463 23.69 36.48 -37.04
CA ARG A 463 23.05 37.79 -36.88
C ARG A 463 22.53 38.24 -38.26
N GLY A 464 21.24 38.29 -38.40
CA GLY A 464 20.63 38.94 -39.56
C GLY A 464 20.94 40.44 -39.48
N HIS A 465 21.44 40.95 -40.59
CA HIS A 465 21.60 42.37 -40.82
C HIS A 465 20.23 43.03 -41.01
N GLU A 466 20.12 44.17 -40.38
CA GLU A 466 19.05 45.19 -40.59
C GLU A 466 18.93 45.57 -42.06
N HIS A 467 17.72 45.70 -42.56
CA HIS A 467 17.21 46.84 -43.31
C HIS A 467 15.71 46.93 -43.09
#